data_c3d93d83110fd2de51fea6ad46ded6de
#
_entry.id   c3d93d83110fd2de51fea6ad46ded6de
#
_cell.length_a   1.000
_cell.length_b   1.000
_cell.length_c   1.000
_cell.angle_alpha   90.00
_cell.angle_beta   90.00
_cell.angle_gamma   90.00
#
_symmetry.space_group_name_H-M   'P 1'
#
loop_
_entity.id
_entity.type
_entity.pdbx_description
1 polymer ?
#
loop_
_entity_poly.entity_id
_entity_poly.type
_entity_poly.pdbx_seq_one_letter_code
_entity_poly.pdbx_strand_id
1 'polypeptide(L)'
;VFGHRQLFKNFDPRCLDDYINNGIVKQNNKLVLSFDKDAETEIFRHVPTHLSSLKNKLTIPSALIYGKESELYPHYFFKRFVKQNAKITLYKTSGGHMFPLENPMETAKLIKQVISTWS
;
A
#
# COMPACT_ATOMS: atom_id res chain seq x y z
N VAL A 1 -6.98 15.29 -9.85
CA VAL A 1 -6.00 16.25 -9.27
C VAL A 1 -6.26 16.49 -7.76
N PHE A 2 -7.49 16.38 -7.24
CA PHE A 2 -7.78 16.62 -5.81
C PHE A 2 -7.42 15.46 -4.87
N GLY A 3 -7.40 14.22 -5.33
CA GLY A 3 -7.07 13.04 -4.51
C GLY A 3 -5.61 12.99 -4.04
N HIS A 4 -4.66 13.50 -4.83
CA HIS A 4 -3.24 13.46 -4.48
C HIS A 4 -2.86 14.34 -3.28
N ARG A 5 -3.48 15.51 -3.10
CA ARG A 5 -3.18 16.38 -1.94
C ARG A 5 -3.63 15.79 -0.61
N GLN A 6 -4.74 15.05 -0.58
CA GLN A 6 -5.19 14.35 0.62
C GLN A 6 -4.33 13.13 0.94
N LEU A 7 -3.82 12.44 -0.07
CA LEU A 7 -2.99 11.24 0.10
C LEU A 7 -1.70 11.54 0.88
N PHE A 8 -1.06 12.69 0.61
CA PHE A 8 0.21 13.08 1.22
C PHE A 8 0.07 13.82 2.56
N LYS A 9 -1.14 14.18 2.94
CA LYS A 9 -1.41 15.05 4.10
C LYS A 9 -0.85 14.50 5.41
N ASN A 10 -0.86 13.19 5.56
CA ASN A 10 -0.50 12.51 6.80
C ASN A 10 0.86 11.80 6.73
N PHE A 11 1.65 12.02 5.67
CA PHE A 11 2.97 11.40 5.55
C PHE A 11 3.90 11.86 6.66
N ASP A 12 4.70 10.94 7.20
CA ASP A 12 5.87 11.29 8.00
C ASP A 12 6.76 12.24 7.17
N PRO A 13 7.26 13.36 7.74
CA PRO A 13 8.04 14.33 6.98
C PRO A 13 9.22 13.73 6.23
N ARG A 14 9.92 12.75 6.80
CA ARG A 14 11.05 12.05 6.17
C ARG A 14 10.60 11.24 4.95
N CYS A 15 9.46 10.57 5.05
CA CYS A 15 8.89 9.82 3.93
C CYS A 15 8.43 10.76 2.80
N LEU A 16 7.91 11.93 3.16
CA LEU A 16 7.53 12.96 2.18
C LEU A 16 8.76 13.52 1.47
N ASP A 17 9.83 13.82 2.20
CA ASP A 17 11.09 14.30 1.64
C ASP A 17 11.69 13.25 0.68
N ASP A 18 11.73 11.99 1.08
CA ASP A 18 12.20 10.89 0.23
C ASP A 18 11.35 10.75 -1.03
N TYR A 19 10.02 10.86 -0.90
CA TYR A 19 9.10 10.80 -2.03
C TYR A 19 9.35 11.92 -3.02
N ILE A 20 9.53 13.16 -2.54
CA ILE A 20 9.79 14.33 -3.39
C ILE A 20 11.17 14.21 -4.05
N ASN A 21 12.20 13.89 -3.28
CA ASN A 21 13.58 13.83 -3.76
C ASN A 21 13.82 12.73 -4.81
N ASN A 22 13.06 11.64 -4.74
CA ASN A 22 13.17 10.53 -5.68
C ASN A 22 12.08 10.52 -6.75
N GLY A 23 10.95 11.18 -6.50
CA GLY A 23 9.82 11.26 -7.41
C GLY A 23 9.92 12.38 -8.46
N ILE A 24 10.87 13.32 -8.30
CA ILE A 24 11.04 14.49 -9.17
C ILE A 24 12.50 14.57 -9.62
N VAL A 25 12.70 14.73 -10.92
CA VAL A 25 14.03 14.91 -11.52
C VAL A 25 14.10 16.18 -12.35
N LYS A 26 15.28 16.78 -12.44
CA LYS A 26 15.51 17.92 -13.30
C LYS A 26 15.93 17.45 -14.69
N GLN A 27 15.13 17.79 -15.69
CA GLN A 27 15.40 17.48 -17.08
C GLN A 27 15.21 18.75 -17.93
N ASN A 28 16.22 19.15 -18.70
CA ASN A 28 16.18 20.36 -19.56
C ASN A 28 15.70 21.62 -18.80
N ASN A 29 16.28 21.87 -17.63
CA ASN A 29 15.92 23.00 -16.74
C ASN A 29 14.46 23.00 -16.24
N LYS A 30 13.71 21.90 -16.40
CA LYS A 30 12.35 21.72 -15.87
C LYS A 30 12.33 20.60 -14.84
N LEU A 31 11.45 20.71 -13.86
CA LEU A 31 11.17 19.64 -12.94
C LEU A 31 10.12 18.73 -13.58
N VAL A 32 10.43 17.45 -13.70
CA VAL A 32 9.54 16.43 -14.25
C VAL A 32 9.43 15.27 -13.27
N LEU A 33 8.35 14.50 -13.38
CA LEU A 33 8.21 13.26 -12.61
C LEU A 33 9.26 12.24 -13.07
N SER A 34 9.82 11.50 -12.12
CA SER A 34 10.83 10.46 -12.40
C SER A 34 10.24 9.20 -13.04
N PHE A 35 8.92 9.02 -12.98
CA PHE A 35 8.23 7.89 -13.59
C PHE A 35 7.54 8.27 -14.90
N ASP A 36 7.38 7.28 -15.77
CA ASP A 36 6.68 7.42 -17.04
C ASP A 36 5.16 7.41 -16.81
N LYS A 37 4.49 8.48 -17.23
CA LYS A 37 3.04 8.63 -17.09
C LYS A 37 2.25 7.61 -17.93
N ASP A 38 2.79 7.22 -19.07
CA ASP A 38 2.12 6.26 -19.96
C ASP A 38 2.20 4.87 -19.34
N ALA A 39 3.33 4.51 -18.73
CA ALA A 39 3.47 3.28 -17.97
C ALA A 39 2.49 3.24 -16.77
N GLU A 40 2.36 4.34 -16.02
CA GLU A 40 1.39 4.43 -14.92
C GLU A 40 -0.05 4.27 -15.41
N THR A 41 -0.39 4.93 -16.52
CA THR A 41 -1.71 4.84 -17.14
C THR A 41 -2.03 3.40 -17.55
N GLU A 42 -1.07 2.70 -18.16
CA GLU A 42 -1.24 1.29 -18.53
C GLU A 42 -1.40 0.36 -17.32
N ILE A 43 -0.68 0.59 -16.23
CA ILE A 43 -0.87 -0.14 -14.97
C ILE A 43 -2.31 0.01 -14.46
N PHE A 44 -2.85 1.24 -14.45
CA PHE A 44 -4.23 1.47 -14.01
C PHE A 44 -5.28 0.89 -14.96
N ARG A 45 -5.01 0.81 -16.26
CA ARG A 45 -5.89 0.14 -17.23
C ARG A 45 -5.97 -1.37 -17.04
N HIS A 46 -4.89 -1.97 -16.52
CA HIS A 46 -4.76 -3.42 -16.35
C HIS A 46 -4.88 -3.87 -14.89
N VAL A 47 -5.71 -3.19 -14.10
CA VAL A 47 -5.98 -3.61 -12.71
C VAL A 47 -6.54 -5.05 -12.71
N PRO A 48 -5.94 -5.97 -11.93
CA PRO A 48 -6.38 -7.35 -11.88
C PRO A 48 -7.84 -7.46 -11.42
N THR A 49 -8.71 -7.99 -12.26
CA THR A 49 -10.13 -8.23 -11.95
C THR A 49 -10.40 -9.65 -11.45
N HIS A 50 -9.40 -10.54 -11.53
CA HIS A 50 -9.55 -11.97 -11.26
C HIS A 50 -9.07 -12.42 -9.88
N LEU A 51 -8.99 -11.52 -8.89
CA LEU A 51 -8.52 -11.87 -7.54
C LEU A 51 -9.38 -12.97 -6.88
N SER A 52 -10.65 -13.09 -7.27
CA SER A 52 -11.52 -14.17 -6.80
C SER A 52 -11.07 -15.56 -7.26
N SER A 53 -10.33 -15.66 -8.38
CA SER A 53 -9.79 -16.93 -8.87
C SER A 53 -8.58 -17.42 -8.07
N LEU A 54 -8.01 -16.56 -7.20
CA LEU A 54 -6.89 -16.87 -6.30
C LEU A 54 -7.34 -17.49 -4.96
N LYS A 55 -8.63 -17.80 -4.85
CA LYS A 55 -9.19 -18.44 -3.65
C LYS A 55 -8.43 -19.75 -3.32
N ASN A 56 -7.94 -19.85 -2.08
CA ASN A 56 -7.17 -20.99 -1.56
C ASN A 56 -5.87 -21.34 -2.35
N LYS A 57 -5.34 -20.41 -3.12
CA LYS A 57 -4.10 -20.63 -3.87
C LYS A 57 -2.83 -20.30 -3.10
N LEU A 58 -2.92 -19.59 -2.00
CA LEU A 58 -1.78 -19.28 -1.14
C LEU A 58 -1.43 -20.51 -0.29
N THR A 59 -0.24 -21.05 -0.50
CA THR A 59 0.27 -22.23 0.21
C THR A 59 1.21 -21.88 1.36
N ILE A 60 1.72 -20.64 1.39
CA ILE A 60 2.62 -20.12 2.41
C ILE A 60 1.88 -19.26 3.43
N PRO A 61 2.34 -19.18 4.70
CA PRO A 61 1.84 -18.19 5.66
C PRO A 61 1.94 -16.80 5.08
N SER A 62 0.85 -16.05 5.17
CA SER A 62 0.75 -14.71 4.59
C SER A 62 0.06 -13.76 5.56
N ALA A 63 0.40 -12.49 5.50
CA ALA A 63 -0.26 -11.44 6.25
C ALA A 63 -0.81 -10.38 5.32
N LEU A 64 -2.05 -9.97 5.55
CA LEU A 64 -2.64 -8.80 4.93
C LEU A 64 -2.75 -7.70 5.99
N ILE A 65 -2.00 -6.63 5.82
CA ILE A 65 -2.00 -5.48 6.72
C ILE A 65 -2.73 -4.32 6.06
N TYR A 66 -3.63 -3.66 6.77
CA TYR A 66 -4.35 -2.49 6.26
C TYR A 66 -4.48 -1.39 7.31
N GLY A 67 -4.52 -0.14 6.84
CA GLY A 67 -4.79 1.02 7.68
C GLY A 67 -6.29 1.11 8.01
N LYS A 68 -6.62 1.30 9.28
CA LYS A 68 -8.03 1.33 9.76
C LYS A 68 -8.81 2.55 9.25
N GLU A 69 -8.12 3.63 8.90
CA GLU A 69 -8.67 4.85 8.33
C GLU A 69 -8.63 4.86 6.78
N SER A 70 -8.26 3.75 6.14
CA SER A 70 -8.26 3.65 4.69
C SER A 70 -9.68 3.73 4.12
N GLU A 71 -9.91 4.70 3.24
CA GLU A 71 -11.19 4.90 2.55
C GLU A 71 -11.24 4.22 1.17
N LEU A 72 -10.11 3.70 0.68
CA LEU A 72 -10.02 3.13 -0.67
C LEU A 72 -10.78 1.81 -0.82
N TYR A 73 -10.81 0.99 0.24
CA TYR A 73 -11.54 -0.28 0.21
C TYR A 73 -12.36 -0.45 1.48
N PRO A 74 -13.63 -0.86 1.36
CA PRO A 74 -14.44 -1.22 2.52
C PRO A 74 -13.78 -2.38 3.28
N HIS A 75 -13.74 -2.30 4.61
CA HIS A 75 -13.07 -3.30 5.47
C HIS A 75 -13.64 -4.72 5.32
N TYR A 76 -14.88 -4.87 4.86
CA TYR A 76 -15.46 -6.19 4.58
C TYR A 76 -14.77 -6.92 3.42
N PHE A 77 -14.15 -6.19 2.48
CA PHE A 77 -13.37 -6.78 1.39
C PHE A 77 -12.19 -7.57 1.91
N PHE A 78 -11.43 -6.99 2.84
CA PHE A 78 -10.28 -7.66 3.45
C PHE A 78 -10.72 -8.89 4.24
N LYS A 79 -11.80 -8.79 5.01
CA LYS A 79 -12.36 -9.91 5.77
C LYS A 79 -12.81 -11.05 4.85
N ARG A 80 -13.46 -10.71 3.73
CA ARG A 80 -13.90 -11.71 2.74
C ARG A 80 -12.70 -12.39 2.08
N PHE A 81 -11.69 -11.63 1.68
CA PHE A 81 -10.48 -12.16 1.05
C PHE A 81 -9.74 -13.13 1.99
N VAL A 82 -9.55 -12.75 3.23
CA VAL A 82 -8.93 -13.61 4.26
C VAL A 82 -9.76 -14.86 4.52
N LYS A 83 -11.08 -14.75 4.63
CA LYS A 83 -11.97 -15.91 4.80
C LYS A 83 -11.85 -16.92 3.65
N GLN A 84 -11.50 -16.47 2.46
CA GLN A 84 -11.30 -17.30 1.27
C GLN A 84 -9.89 -17.89 1.16
N ASN A 85 -8.97 -17.55 2.06
CA ASN A 85 -7.56 -17.96 2.00
C ASN A 85 -7.05 -18.30 3.40
N ALA A 86 -7.12 -19.57 3.75
CA ALA A 86 -6.82 -20.08 5.11
C ALA A 86 -5.40 -19.76 5.62
N LYS A 87 -4.46 -19.45 4.72
CA LYS A 87 -3.07 -19.12 5.06
C LYS A 87 -2.83 -17.63 5.30
N ILE A 88 -3.86 -16.79 5.16
CA ILE A 88 -3.74 -15.35 5.38
C ILE A 88 -4.27 -14.97 6.76
N THR A 89 -3.47 -14.24 7.52
CA THR A 89 -3.90 -13.56 8.75
C THR A 89 -4.09 -12.06 8.46
N LEU A 90 -5.20 -11.52 8.96
CA LEU A 90 -5.54 -10.11 8.78
C LEU A 90 -5.04 -9.29 9.95
N TYR A 91 -4.27 -8.25 9.67
CA TYR A 91 -3.79 -7.27 10.65
C TYR A 91 -4.30 -5.87 10.29
N LYS A 92 -4.63 -5.13 11.30
CA LYS A 92 -5.08 -3.75 11.17
C LYS A 92 -4.12 -2.85 11.95
N THR A 93 -3.73 -1.72 11.36
CA THR A 93 -2.87 -0.72 11.99
C THR A 93 -3.52 0.67 11.93
N SER A 94 -2.99 1.63 12.68
CA SER A 94 -3.36 3.04 12.56
C SER A 94 -2.94 3.60 11.19
N GLY A 95 -3.62 4.65 10.75
CA GLY A 95 -3.34 5.34 9.49
C GLY A 95 -4.27 4.97 8.34
N GLY A 96 -4.12 5.72 7.25
CA GLY A 96 -4.90 5.60 6.03
C GLY A 96 -4.39 4.49 5.10
N HIS A 97 -4.66 4.67 3.81
CA HIS A 97 -4.20 3.71 2.80
C HIS A 97 -2.68 3.66 2.69
N MET A 98 -2.02 4.78 2.88
CA MET A 98 -0.56 4.92 2.82
C MET A 98 0.10 4.81 4.20
N PHE A 99 -0.50 4.07 5.13
CA PHE A 99 -0.02 3.91 6.50
C PHE A 99 1.49 3.61 6.64
N PRO A 100 2.17 2.90 5.71
CA PRO A 100 3.62 2.70 5.81
C PRO A 100 4.42 4.00 5.70
N LEU A 101 3.90 4.98 4.97
CA LEU A 101 4.51 6.30 4.80
C LEU A 101 3.99 7.33 5.82
N GLU A 102 2.83 7.08 6.41
CA GLU A 102 2.25 7.90 7.48
C GLU A 102 2.85 7.56 8.85
N ASN A 103 3.05 6.26 9.12
CA ASN A 103 3.53 5.72 10.40
C ASN A 103 4.64 4.67 10.19
N PRO A 104 5.81 5.03 9.65
CA PRO A 104 6.84 4.06 9.24
C PRO A 104 7.36 3.22 10.41
N MET A 105 7.54 3.82 11.60
CA MET A 105 8.05 3.11 12.78
C MET A 105 7.06 2.08 13.34
N GLU A 106 5.77 2.41 13.40
CA GLU A 106 4.72 1.45 13.81
C GLU A 106 4.59 0.32 12.80
N THR A 107 4.61 0.67 11.52
CA THR A 107 4.57 -0.32 10.43
C THR A 107 5.74 -1.29 10.53
N ALA A 108 6.96 -0.81 10.72
CA ALA A 108 8.14 -1.65 10.87
C ALA A 108 8.04 -2.59 12.09
N LYS A 109 7.56 -2.09 13.23
CA LYS A 109 7.32 -2.91 14.43
C LYS A 109 6.28 -4.00 14.16
N LEU A 110 5.17 -3.66 13.53
CA LEU A 110 4.12 -4.62 13.19
C LEU A 110 4.64 -5.69 12.23
N ILE A 111 5.36 -5.31 11.17
CA ILE A 111 5.96 -6.27 10.23
C ILE A 111 6.90 -7.23 10.96
N LYS A 112 7.77 -6.71 11.84
CA LYS A 112 8.68 -7.53 12.64
C LYS A 112 7.92 -8.53 13.53
N GLN A 113 6.85 -8.09 14.19
CA GLN A 113 5.98 -8.96 15.00
C GLN A 113 5.34 -10.06 14.14
N VAL A 114 4.79 -9.70 12.99
CA VAL A 114 4.16 -10.65 12.06
C VAL A 114 5.17 -11.71 11.60
N ILE A 115 6.35 -11.30 11.17
CA ILE A 115 7.40 -12.23 10.70
C ILE A 115 7.82 -13.18 11.85
N SER A 116 7.93 -12.69 13.08
CA SER A 116 8.29 -13.53 14.23
C SER A 116 7.26 -14.61 14.56
N THR A 117 6.03 -14.49 14.09
CA THR A 117 5.01 -15.56 14.25
C THR A 117 5.19 -16.74 13.30
N TRP A 118 6.05 -16.58 12.31
CA TRP A 118 6.34 -17.63 11.29
C TRP A 118 7.65 -18.38 11.53
N SER A 119 8.38 -17.96 12.54
CA SER A 119 9.70 -18.54 12.94
C SER A 119 9.52 -19.74 13.84
#